data_9bfda80e2f98c0182e715ae98fc3c380
#
_entry.id   9bfda80e2f98c0182e715ae98fc3c380
#
_cell.length_a   1.000
_cell.length_b   1.000
_cell.length_c   1.000
_cell.angle_alpha   90.00
_cell.angle_beta   90.00
_cell.angle_gamma   90.00
#
_symmetry.space_group_name_H-M   'P 1'
#
loop_
_entity.id
_entity.type
_entity.pdbx_description
1 polymer ?
#
loop_
_entity_poly.entity_id
_entity_poly.type
_entity_poly.pdbx_seq_one_letter_code
_entity_poly.pdbx_strand_id
1 'polypeptide(L)'
;TTEALSKKTSNKRFARDSYRRFIQMYGNVVLGIKSHLFEEIIDNYKLTKGVLLDTELDSDDWDGLIKNFKNLILEKTKKNFPQDVYEQLFGAIKAVFLSWESKRAKTYRKFNQIPDDWGTAVNVQSMVFGNMGNDCATGVAFTRDPSTGENKFFGEYLINAQGEDVVAGSRTPRYITKKAKENVGAKEDSMEE
;
A
#
# COMPACT_ATOMS: atom_id res chain seq x y z
N THR A 1 -16.37 0.40 9.27
CA THR A 1 -16.90 0.53 7.89
C THR A 1 -16.39 1.82 7.25
N THR A 2 -16.45 1.91 5.92
CA THR A 2 -16.04 3.09 5.15
C THR A 2 -16.80 4.34 5.59
N GLU A 3 -18.09 4.22 5.86
CA GLU A 3 -18.90 5.34 6.36
C GLU A 3 -18.47 5.81 7.76
N ALA A 4 -18.14 4.88 8.66
CA ALA A 4 -17.65 5.25 9.99
C ALA A 4 -16.29 5.97 9.90
N LEU A 5 -15.39 5.51 9.02
CA LEU A 5 -14.10 6.17 8.77
C LEU A 5 -14.31 7.57 8.16
N SER A 6 -15.18 7.69 7.18
CA SER A 6 -15.55 8.97 6.56
C SER A 6 -16.06 9.99 7.58
N LYS A 7 -16.97 9.55 8.47
CA LYS A 7 -17.48 10.42 9.56
C LYS A 7 -16.40 10.80 10.56
N LYS A 8 -15.56 9.84 10.98
CA LYS A 8 -14.51 10.07 11.98
C LYS A 8 -13.43 11.03 11.47
N THR A 9 -13.08 10.97 10.20
CA THR A 9 -12.02 11.78 9.60
C THR A 9 -12.53 13.03 8.91
N SER A 10 -13.86 13.17 8.74
CA SER A 10 -14.48 14.20 7.88
C SER A 10 -13.92 14.22 6.45
N ASN A 11 -13.39 13.07 5.99
CA ASN A 11 -12.74 12.92 4.69
C ASN A 11 -13.28 11.69 3.96
N LYS A 12 -14.32 11.93 3.13
CA LYS A 12 -14.97 10.88 2.34
C LYS A 12 -14.01 10.26 1.31
N ARG A 13 -13.19 11.10 0.66
CA ARG A 13 -12.23 10.65 -0.35
C ARG A 13 -11.22 9.68 0.26
N PHE A 14 -10.59 10.06 1.38
CA PHE A 14 -9.66 9.20 2.10
C PHE A 14 -10.28 7.86 2.49
N ALA A 15 -11.51 7.87 3.02
CA ALA A 15 -12.20 6.64 3.42
C ALA A 15 -12.45 5.71 2.23
N ARG A 16 -12.80 6.25 1.06
CA ARG A 16 -13.01 5.48 -0.18
C ARG A 16 -11.70 4.93 -0.74
N ASP A 17 -10.66 5.76 -0.83
CA ASP A 17 -9.32 5.32 -1.29
C ASP A 17 -8.76 4.21 -0.36
N SER A 18 -8.87 4.36 0.95
CA SER A 18 -8.44 3.34 1.91
C SER A 18 -9.19 2.01 1.70
N TYR A 19 -10.50 2.06 1.41
CA TYR A 19 -11.27 0.85 1.15
C TYR A 19 -10.91 0.22 -0.20
N ARG A 20 -10.68 1.02 -1.23
CA ARG A 20 -10.19 0.54 -2.52
C ARG A 20 -8.86 -0.19 -2.37
N ARG A 21 -7.88 0.42 -1.65
CA ARG A 21 -6.58 -0.19 -1.36
C ARG A 21 -6.72 -1.50 -0.60
N PHE A 22 -7.60 -1.54 0.38
CA PHE A 22 -7.91 -2.78 1.11
C PHE A 22 -8.44 -3.88 0.19
N ILE A 23 -9.40 -3.58 -0.69
CA ILE A 23 -9.95 -4.56 -1.64
C ILE A 23 -8.86 -5.07 -2.59
N GLN A 24 -8.00 -4.19 -3.11
CA GLN A 24 -6.89 -4.54 -4.00
C GLN A 24 -5.89 -5.47 -3.29
N MET A 25 -5.45 -5.08 -2.10
CA MET A 25 -4.49 -5.86 -1.31
C MET A 25 -5.07 -7.22 -0.90
N TYR A 26 -6.31 -7.25 -0.42
CA TYR A 26 -7.00 -8.50 -0.06
C TYR A 26 -7.20 -9.38 -1.29
N GLY A 27 -7.63 -8.82 -2.40
CA GLY A 27 -7.77 -9.51 -3.68
C GLY A 27 -6.48 -10.15 -4.16
N ASN A 28 -5.37 -9.43 -4.03
CA ASN A 28 -4.06 -9.94 -4.42
C ASN A 28 -3.51 -10.98 -3.43
N VAL A 29 -3.42 -10.63 -2.14
CA VAL A 29 -2.72 -11.44 -1.13
C VAL A 29 -3.56 -12.63 -0.66
N VAL A 30 -4.85 -12.42 -0.44
CA VAL A 30 -5.73 -13.46 0.14
C VAL A 30 -6.41 -14.29 -0.94
N LEU A 31 -6.88 -13.65 -2.01
CA LEU A 31 -7.63 -14.32 -3.08
C LEU A 31 -6.75 -14.73 -4.27
N GLY A 32 -5.47 -14.33 -4.30
CA GLY A 32 -4.50 -14.72 -5.32
C GLY A 32 -4.73 -14.08 -6.70
N ILE A 33 -5.49 -12.98 -6.77
CA ILE A 33 -5.73 -12.24 -8.01
C ILE A 33 -4.49 -11.39 -8.31
N LYS A 34 -4.00 -11.41 -9.54
CA LYS A 34 -2.81 -10.67 -9.95
C LYS A 34 -3.02 -9.16 -9.82
N SER A 35 -2.06 -8.45 -9.21
CA SER A 35 -2.14 -7.01 -8.91
C SER A 35 -2.40 -6.16 -10.16
N HIS A 36 -1.73 -6.46 -11.27
CA HIS A 36 -1.87 -5.69 -12.51
C HIS A 36 -3.32 -5.60 -13.03
N LEU A 37 -4.19 -6.59 -12.74
CA LEU A 37 -5.60 -6.53 -13.15
C LEU A 37 -6.37 -5.41 -12.44
N PHE A 38 -6.01 -5.09 -11.19
CA PHE A 38 -6.56 -3.95 -10.47
C PHE A 38 -5.97 -2.63 -10.98
N GLU A 39 -4.68 -2.61 -11.28
CA GLU A 39 -3.96 -1.46 -11.82
C GLU A 39 -4.50 -1.06 -13.19
N GLU A 40 -4.73 -2.02 -14.09
CA GLU A 40 -5.35 -1.79 -15.39
C GLU A 40 -6.74 -1.12 -15.27
N ILE A 41 -7.55 -1.49 -14.27
CA ILE A 41 -8.84 -0.86 -14.03
C ILE A 41 -8.66 0.62 -13.65
N ILE A 42 -7.72 0.93 -12.77
CA ILE A 42 -7.42 2.31 -12.35
C ILE A 42 -6.89 3.12 -13.54
N ASP A 43 -5.94 2.58 -14.28
CA ASP A 43 -5.31 3.28 -15.41
C ASP A 43 -6.30 3.58 -16.54
N ASN A 44 -7.14 2.61 -16.88
CA ASN A 44 -8.22 2.82 -17.85
C ASN A 44 -9.24 3.87 -17.37
N TYR A 45 -9.54 3.90 -16.07
CA TYR A 45 -10.43 4.90 -15.50
C TYR A 45 -9.80 6.29 -15.56
N LYS A 46 -8.53 6.44 -15.18
CA LYS A 46 -7.76 7.69 -15.28
C LYS A 46 -7.69 8.20 -16.71
N LEU A 47 -7.40 7.32 -17.67
CA LEU A 47 -7.39 7.67 -19.09
C LEU A 47 -8.74 8.22 -19.57
N THR A 48 -9.83 7.57 -19.17
CA THR A 48 -11.19 8.01 -19.54
C THR A 48 -11.54 9.37 -18.92
N LYS A 49 -11.08 9.63 -17.70
CA LYS A 49 -11.31 10.88 -16.99
C LYS A 49 -10.35 12.00 -17.41
N GLY A 50 -9.23 11.68 -18.07
CA GLY A 50 -8.20 12.64 -18.49
C GLY A 50 -7.31 13.12 -17.33
N VAL A 51 -7.08 12.28 -16.31
CA VAL A 51 -6.21 12.57 -15.16
C VAL A 51 -5.00 11.63 -15.13
N LEU A 52 -3.91 12.05 -14.49
CA LEU A 52 -2.67 11.28 -14.44
C LEU A 52 -2.45 10.63 -13.07
N LEU A 53 -2.79 11.33 -12.00
CA LEU A 53 -2.49 10.90 -10.64
C LEU A 53 -3.73 10.39 -9.89
N ASP A 54 -3.55 9.40 -9.05
CA ASP A 54 -4.58 8.87 -8.15
C ASP A 54 -5.11 9.96 -7.20
N THR A 55 -4.28 10.96 -6.87
CA THR A 55 -4.66 12.08 -6.01
C THR A 55 -5.67 13.03 -6.66
N GLU A 56 -5.84 12.97 -7.98
CA GLU A 56 -6.81 13.76 -8.74
C GLU A 56 -8.21 13.11 -8.79
N LEU A 57 -8.31 11.84 -8.36
CA LEU A 57 -9.58 11.13 -8.26
C LEU A 57 -10.34 11.54 -7.00
N ASP A 58 -11.61 11.83 -7.14
CA ASP A 58 -12.50 12.19 -6.04
C ASP A 58 -13.19 10.98 -5.38
N SER A 59 -14.10 11.24 -4.45
CA SER A 59 -14.79 10.17 -3.72
C SER A 59 -15.74 9.34 -4.59
N ASP A 60 -16.33 9.95 -5.60
CA ASP A 60 -17.32 9.27 -6.46
C ASP A 60 -16.61 8.41 -7.51
N ASP A 61 -15.42 8.85 -7.96
CA ASP A 61 -14.51 8.05 -8.77
C ASP A 61 -14.12 6.76 -8.03
N TRP A 62 -13.73 6.91 -6.76
CA TRP A 62 -13.36 5.74 -5.93
C TRP A 62 -14.54 4.81 -5.67
N ASP A 63 -15.76 5.32 -5.50
CA ASP A 63 -16.95 4.47 -5.40
C ASP A 63 -17.18 3.64 -6.67
N GLY A 64 -16.96 4.24 -7.86
CA GLY A 64 -17.01 3.53 -9.14
C GLY A 64 -15.93 2.44 -9.26
N LEU A 65 -14.68 2.78 -8.93
CA LEU A 65 -13.56 1.85 -8.95
C LEU A 65 -13.71 0.69 -7.94
N ILE A 66 -14.21 0.95 -6.73
CA ILE A 66 -14.55 -0.07 -5.73
C ILE A 66 -15.55 -1.08 -6.31
N LYS A 67 -16.56 -0.61 -7.03
CA LYS A 67 -17.54 -1.49 -7.68
C LYS A 67 -16.87 -2.37 -8.75
N ASN A 68 -16.01 -1.79 -9.57
CA ASN A 68 -15.27 -2.53 -10.60
C ASN A 68 -14.33 -3.58 -9.99
N PHE A 69 -13.64 -3.25 -8.89
CA PHE A 69 -12.80 -4.20 -8.16
C PHE A 69 -13.58 -5.38 -7.60
N LYS A 70 -14.75 -5.13 -7.02
CA LYS A 70 -15.63 -6.20 -6.53
C LYS A 70 -16.15 -7.08 -7.68
N ASN A 71 -16.44 -6.50 -8.83
CA ASN A 71 -16.85 -7.25 -10.02
C ASN A 71 -15.70 -8.13 -10.53
N LEU A 72 -14.47 -7.61 -10.58
CA LEU A 72 -13.27 -8.40 -10.92
C LEU A 72 -13.11 -9.59 -9.96
N ILE A 73 -13.25 -9.37 -8.66
CA ILE A 73 -13.15 -10.42 -7.65
C ILE A 73 -14.23 -11.49 -7.89
N LEU A 74 -15.48 -11.08 -8.12
CA LEU A 74 -16.57 -12.00 -8.43
C LEU A 74 -16.31 -12.80 -9.71
N GLU A 75 -15.79 -12.15 -10.74
CA GLU A 75 -15.43 -12.81 -12.01
C GLU A 75 -14.35 -13.88 -11.80
N LYS A 76 -13.28 -13.54 -11.07
CA LYS A 76 -12.12 -14.44 -10.90
C LYS A 76 -12.37 -15.55 -9.87
N THR A 77 -13.11 -15.27 -8.80
CA THR A 77 -13.29 -16.21 -7.69
C THR A 77 -14.64 -16.90 -7.66
N LYS A 78 -15.62 -16.39 -8.44
CA LYS A 78 -17.04 -16.79 -8.40
C LYS A 78 -17.70 -16.56 -7.02
N LYS A 79 -17.07 -15.72 -6.19
CA LYS A 79 -17.55 -15.33 -4.85
C LYS A 79 -17.53 -13.83 -4.70
N ASN A 80 -18.50 -13.30 -3.96
CA ASN A 80 -18.50 -11.88 -3.61
C ASN A 80 -17.33 -11.57 -2.67
N PHE A 81 -16.83 -10.33 -2.73
CA PHE A 81 -15.87 -9.82 -1.76
C PHE A 81 -16.51 -9.87 -0.36
N PRO A 82 -15.86 -10.50 0.64
CA PRO A 82 -16.42 -10.66 1.97
C PRO A 82 -16.69 -9.31 2.62
N GLN A 83 -17.86 -9.15 3.25
CA GLN A 83 -18.25 -7.93 3.95
C GLN A 83 -18.16 -8.06 5.47
N ASP A 84 -18.10 -9.26 5.99
CA ASP A 84 -17.90 -9.51 7.41
C ASP A 84 -16.44 -9.23 7.80
N VAL A 85 -16.24 -8.47 8.88
CA VAL A 85 -14.93 -8.02 9.34
C VAL A 85 -14.07 -9.19 9.84
N TYR A 86 -14.69 -10.17 10.48
CA TYR A 86 -13.97 -11.34 10.98
C TYR A 86 -13.60 -12.28 9.85
N GLU A 87 -14.46 -12.45 8.85
CA GLU A 87 -14.13 -13.21 7.64
C GLU A 87 -12.92 -12.60 6.93
N GLN A 88 -12.87 -11.27 6.80
CA GLN A 88 -11.74 -10.55 6.23
C GLN A 88 -10.47 -10.74 7.07
N LEU A 89 -10.56 -10.58 8.38
CA LEU A 89 -9.43 -10.72 9.30
C LEU A 89 -8.86 -12.14 9.28
N PHE A 90 -9.70 -13.16 9.46
CA PHE A 90 -9.25 -14.54 9.46
C PHE A 90 -8.77 -15.01 8.09
N GLY A 91 -9.34 -14.48 7.01
CA GLY A 91 -8.82 -14.67 5.66
C GLY A 91 -7.39 -14.16 5.50
N ALA A 92 -7.11 -12.94 5.98
CA ALA A 92 -5.77 -12.35 5.97
C ALA A 92 -4.78 -13.12 6.86
N ILE A 93 -5.18 -13.48 8.09
CA ILE A 93 -4.36 -14.31 9.00
C ILE A 93 -4.00 -15.64 8.34
N LYS A 94 -4.98 -16.32 7.75
CA LYS A 94 -4.75 -17.58 7.03
C LYS A 94 -3.76 -17.41 5.89
N ALA A 95 -3.86 -16.33 5.11
CA ALA A 95 -2.93 -16.06 4.01
C ALA A 95 -1.50 -15.87 4.52
N VAL A 96 -1.29 -15.21 5.66
CA VAL A 96 0.04 -15.06 6.28
C VAL A 96 0.60 -16.42 6.70
N PHE A 97 -0.17 -17.26 7.38
CA PHE A 97 0.29 -18.62 7.73
C PHE A 97 0.62 -19.46 6.50
N LEU A 98 -0.22 -19.42 5.47
CA LEU A 98 0.02 -20.15 4.21
C LEU A 98 1.27 -19.63 3.45
N SER A 99 1.63 -18.35 3.63
CA SER A 99 2.81 -17.78 2.99
C SER A 99 4.12 -18.45 3.42
N TRP A 100 4.17 -19.05 4.62
CA TRP A 100 5.28 -19.88 5.10
C TRP A 100 5.61 -21.03 4.14
N GLU A 101 4.61 -21.60 3.50
CA GLU A 101 4.73 -22.70 2.56
C GLU A 101 5.00 -22.26 1.12
N SER A 102 5.08 -20.96 0.84
CA SER A 102 5.40 -20.44 -0.48
C SER A 102 6.80 -20.87 -0.96
N LYS A 103 6.97 -21.02 -2.27
CA LYS A 103 8.27 -21.37 -2.86
C LYS A 103 9.37 -20.38 -2.44
N ARG A 104 9.05 -19.09 -2.40
CA ARG A 104 9.98 -18.04 -1.99
C ARG A 104 10.43 -18.22 -0.54
N ALA A 105 9.49 -18.44 0.39
CA ALA A 105 9.79 -18.63 1.79
C ALA A 105 10.62 -19.90 2.04
N LYS A 106 10.28 -21.02 1.39
CA LYS A 106 11.07 -22.27 1.46
C LYS A 106 12.49 -22.07 0.93
N THR A 107 12.66 -21.39 -0.19
CA THR A 107 14.00 -21.11 -0.75
C THR A 107 14.81 -20.23 0.21
N TYR A 108 14.19 -19.19 0.79
CA TYR A 108 14.84 -18.32 1.77
C TYR A 108 15.27 -19.08 3.03
N ARG A 109 14.40 -19.93 3.59
CA ARG A 109 14.72 -20.74 4.77
C ARG A 109 15.87 -21.70 4.49
N LYS A 110 15.83 -22.41 3.35
CA LYS A 110 16.92 -23.30 2.95
C LYS A 110 18.26 -22.58 2.86
N PHE A 111 18.27 -21.39 2.25
CA PHE A 111 19.50 -20.59 2.09
C PHE A 111 20.04 -20.10 3.42
N ASN A 112 19.17 -19.68 4.34
CA ASN A 112 19.54 -19.15 5.64
C ASN A 112 19.55 -20.19 6.77
N GLN A 113 19.44 -21.49 6.46
CA GLN A 113 19.46 -22.61 7.41
C GLN A 113 18.41 -22.46 8.54
N ILE A 114 17.22 -21.94 8.18
CA ILE A 114 16.10 -21.79 9.10
C ILE A 114 15.28 -23.09 9.09
N PRO A 115 15.02 -23.71 10.25
CA PRO A 115 14.23 -24.92 10.35
C PRO A 115 12.79 -24.76 9.81
N ASP A 116 12.29 -25.74 9.09
CA ASP A 116 10.95 -25.69 8.50
C ASP A 116 9.82 -25.84 9.55
N ASP A 117 10.11 -26.41 10.70
CA ASP A 117 9.17 -26.65 11.81
C ASP A 117 8.94 -25.44 12.72
N TRP A 118 9.67 -24.33 12.53
CA TRP A 118 9.45 -23.14 13.34
C TRP A 118 8.11 -22.44 13.10
N GLY A 119 7.65 -22.40 11.87
CA GLY A 119 6.42 -21.68 11.51
C GLY A 119 6.60 -20.16 11.48
N THR A 120 5.48 -19.45 11.41
CA THR A 120 5.42 -17.98 11.42
C THR A 120 4.39 -17.47 12.39
N ALA A 121 4.41 -16.17 12.68
CA ALA A 121 3.45 -15.48 13.52
C ALA A 121 2.75 -14.32 12.78
N VAL A 122 1.61 -13.90 13.29
CA VAL A 122 0.82 -12.79 12.77
C VAL A 122 0.62 -11.74 13.85
N ASN A 123 0.95 -10.49 13.53
CA ASN A 123 0.60 -9.34 14.34
C ASN A 123 -0.51 -8.54 13.64
N VAL A 124 -1.58 -8.22 14.38
CA VAL A 124 -2.62 -7.30 13.93
C VAL A 124 -2.31 -5.94 14.55
N GLN A 125 -1.96 -4.98 13.70
CA GLN A 125 -1.50 -3.66 14.13
C GLN A 125 -2.37 -2.55 13.58
N SER A 126 -2.62 -1.53 14.40
CA SER A 126 -3.28 -0.31 13.94
C SER A 126 -2.45 0.41 12.88
N MET A 127 -3.10 0.91 11.84
CA MET A 127 -2.45 1.70 10.80
C MET A 127 -2.41 3.18 11.17
N VAL A 128 -1.30 3.82 10.84
CA VAL A 128 -1.17 5.29 10.76
C VAL A 128 -1.20 5.67 9.28
N PHE A 129 -1.96 6.70 8.94
CA PHE A 129 -2.23 7.04 7.55
C PHE A 129 -1.49 8.32 7.14
N GLY A 130 -0.57 8.19 6.19
CA GLY A 130 0.13 9.31 5.56
C GLY A 130 -0.58 9.88 4.32
N ASN A 131 -1.78 9.38 4.00
CA ASN A 131 -2.58 9.78 2.83
C ASN A 131 -3.92 10.44 3.19
N MET A 132 -4.01 11.06 4.36
CA MET A 132 -5.24 11.77 4.77
C MET A 132 -5.39 13.15 4.13
N GLY A 133 -4.29 13.75 3.69
CA GLY A 133 -4.24 15.07 3.08
C GLY A 133 -2.81 15.52 2.82
N ASN A 134 -2.64 16.76 2.36
CA ASN A 134 -1.32 17.31 2.03
C ASN A 134 -0.49 17.71 3.25
N ASP A 135 -1.05 17.63 4.43
CA ASP A 135 -0.41 17.78 5.74
C ASP A 135 0.08 16.45 6.34
N CYS A 136 -0.09 15.37 5.61
CA CYS A 136 0.33 14.02 6.00
C CYS A 136 1.38 13.50 5.02
N ALA A 137 2.26 12.64 5.50
CA ALA A 137 3.31 12.02 4.69
C ALA A 137 3.62 10.58 5.14
N THR A 138 4.21 9.82 4.24
CA THR A 138 4.82 8.52 4.55
C THR A 138 6.22 8.48 3.96
N GLY A 139 7.17 7.91 4.69
CA GLY A 139 8.54 7.80 4.25
C GLY A 139 9.19 6.48 4.67
N VAL A 140 10.38 6.27 4.13
CA VAL A 140 11.29 5.17 4.49
C VAL A 140 12.60 5.78 4.95
N ALA A 141 13.07 5.36 6.12
CA ALA A 141 14.32 5.87 6.69
C ALA A 141 15.24 4.73 7.11
N PHE A 142 16.53 4.95 6.95
CA PHE A 142 17.60 4.03 7.28
C PHE A 142 18.62 4.72 8.18
N THR A 143 19.13 3.99 9.16
CA THR A 143 20.23 4.47 10.03
C THR A 143 21.58 4.49 9.34
N ARG A 144 21.67 3.88 8.15
CA ARG A 144 22.84 3.88 7.27
C ARG A 144 22.39 4.10 5.84
N ASP A 145 23.23 4.70 5.03
CA ASP A 145 23.04 4.78 3.59
C ASP A 145 22.99 3.37 2.98
N PRO A 146 21.87 2.95 2.36
CA PRO A 146 21.72 1.60 1.83
C PRO A 146 22.62 1.30 0.63
N SER A 147 23.16 2.34 -0.05
CA SER A 147 24.01 2.19 -1.23
C SER A 147 25.49 2.08 -0.85
N THR A 148 25.94 2.86 0.15
CA THR A 148 27.35 2.96 0.53
C THR A 148 27.69 2.25 1.83
N GLY A 149 26.72 1.99 2.70
CA GLY A 149 26.89 1.46 4.05
C GLY A 149 27.39 2.49 5.07
N GLU A 150 27.61 3.75 4.67
CA GLU A 150 28.06 4.81 5.58
C GLU A 150 27.05 5.04 6.71
N ASN A 151 27.57 5.36 7.89
CA ASN A 151 26.75 5.70 9.06
C ASN A 151 26.19 7.13 8.91
N LYS A 152 25.26 7.27 7.98
CA LYS A 152 24.50 8.49 7.71
C LYS A 152 23.02 8.17 7.69
N PHE A 153 22.24 8.99 8.34
CA PHE A 153 20.78 8.89 8.25
C PHE A 153 20.36 9.16 6.80
N PHE A 154 19.65 8.21 6.22
CA PHE A 154 19.17 8.28 4.84
C PHE A 154 17.65 8.05 4.85
N GLY A 155 16.92 8.78 4.01
CA GLY A 155 15.50 8.52 3.87
C GLY A 155 14.84 9.42 2.86
N GLU A 156 13.69 8.94 2.43
CA GLU A 156 12.84 9.57 1.44
C GLU A 156 11.39 9.54 1.92
N TYR A 157 10.57 10.51 1.51
CA TYR A 157 9.17 10.59 1.86
C TYR A 157 8.30 11.11 0.71
N LEU A 158 7.02 10.81 0.78
CA LEU A 158 5.99 11.34 -0.10
C LEU A 158 4.87 11.98 0.71
N ILE A 159 4.46 13.18 0.32
CA ILE A 159 3.27 13.83 0.87
C ILE A 159 2.02 13.14 0.32
N ASN A 160 0.99 13.02 1.17
CA ASN A 160 -0.29 12.40 0.83
C ASN A 160 -0.12 11.00 0.19
N ALA A 161 0.55 10.10 0.92
CA ALA A 161 0.95 8.79 0.44
C ALA A 161 0.87 7.71 1.52
N GLN A 162 0.69 6.48 1.10
CA GLN A 162 0.92 5.29 1.93
C GLN A 162 2.28 4.66 1.62
N GLY A 163 2.73 3.69 2.46
CA GLY A 163 4.03 3.05 2.30
C GLY A 163 4.22 2.38 0.94
N GLU A 164 3.16 1.79 0.37
CA GLU A 164 3.20 1.19 -0.96
C GLU A 164 3.52 2.22 -2.07
N ASP A 165 3.04 3.46 -1.94
CA ASP A 165 3.31 4.52 -2.93
C ASP A 165 4.80 4.92 -2.92
N VAL A 166 5.46 4.88 -1.75
CA VAL A 166 6.89 5.18 -1.60
C VAL A 166 7.74 4.10 -2.27
N VAL A 167 7.41 2.82 -2.04
CA VAL A 167 8.21 1.70 -2.55
C VAL A 167 7.90 1.31 -3.99
N ALA A 168 6.73 1.68 -4.51
CA ALA A 168 6.33 1.40 -5.89
C ALA A 168 7.02 2.30 -6.93
N GLY A 169 7.62 3.42 -6.49
CA GLY A 169 8.27 4.37 -7.40
C GLY A 169 7.33 5.10 -8.36
N SER A 170 6.04 5.15 -8.05
CA SER A 170 5.01 5.80 -8.87
C SER A 170 5.10 7.33 -8.88
N ARG A 171 5.73 7.91 -7.88
CA ARG A 171 6.01 9.33 -7.72
C ARG A 171 7.45 9.54 -7.29
N THR A 172 8.06 10.67 -7.63
CA THR A 172 9.40 11.04 -7.16
C THR A 172 9.34 11.40 -5.68
N PRO A 173 10.03 10.68 -4.78
CA PRO A 173 10.07 11.00 -3.37
C PRO A 173 10.95 12.22 -3.10
N ARG A 174 10.71 12.85 -1.94
CA ARG A 174 11.52 13.94 -1.40
C ARG A 174 12.50 13.41 -0.36
N TYR A 175 13.58 14.14 -0.16
CA TYR A 175 14.61 13.74 0.82
C TYR A 175 14.20 14.14 2.25
N ILE A 176 14.50 13.28 3.21
CA ILE A 176 14.24 13.59 4.63
C ILE A 176 15.21 14.66 5.12
N THR A 177 16.50 14.56 4.76
CA THR A 177 17.54 15.48 5.26
C THR A 177 17.89 16.58 4.26
N LYS A 178 18.18 17.80 4.77
CA LYS A 178 18.68 18.93 3.98
C LYS A 178 19.94 18.57 3.21
N LYS A 179 20.88 17.89 3.88
CA LYS A 179 22.14 17.48 3.28
C LYS A 179 21.95 16.54 2.08
N ALA A 180 21.01 15.59 2.16
CA ALA A 180 20.71 14.71 1.04
C ALA A 180 20.10 15.47 -0.14
N LYS A 181 19.18 16.42 0.15
CA LYS A 181 18.60 17.34 -0.83
C LYS A 181 19.67 18.16 -1.56
N GLU A 182 20.57 18.78 -0.82
CA GLU A 182 21.66 19.62 -1.36
C GLU A 182 22.62 18.81 -2.26
N ASN A 183 22.99 17.61 -1.85
CA ASN A 183 23.90 16.75 -2.60
C ASN A 183 23.42 16.40 -4.01
N VAL A 184 22.09 16.35 -4.23
CA VAL A 184 21.50 16.04 -5.54
C VAL A 184 20.92 17.26 -6.24
N GLY A 185 20.95 18.44 -5.60
CA GLY A 185 20.39 19.67 -6.16
C GLY A 185 18.86 19.64 -6.30
N ALA A 186 18.16 18.91 -5.44
CA ALA A 186 16.70 18.84 -5.48
C ALA A 186 16.08 20.17 -5.07
N LYS A 187 14.97 20.54 -5.72
CA LYS A 187 14.29 21.83 -5.52
C LYS A 187 13.21 21.78 -4.44
N GLU A 188 12.57 20.63 -4.26
CA GLU A 188 11.54 20.44 -3.24
C GLU A 188 12.14 20.46 -1.83
N ASP A 189 11.34 20.95 -0.86
CA ASP A 189 11.77 21.01 0.53
C ASP A 189 12.01 19.61 1.11
N SER A 190 13.05 19.50 1.94
CA SER A 190 13.29 18.32 2.75
C SER A 190 12.31 18.28 3.94
N MET A 191 12.22 17.14 4.63
CA MET A 191 11.39 17.03 5.83
C MET A 191 11.94 17.88 7.01
N GLU A 192 13.25 18.19 6.99
CA GLU A 192 13.90 19.03 8.01
C GLU A 192 13.67 20.54 7.81
N GLU A 193 13.11 20.96 6.68
CA GLU A 193 12.72 22.36 6.38
C GLU A 193 11.31 22.66 6.80
#